data_9fde582e34d0c9c801d02940aa858913
#
_entry.id   9fde582e34d0c9c801d02940aa858913
#
_cell.length_a   1.000
_cell.length_b   1.000
_cell.length_c   1.000
_cell.angle_alpha   90.00
_cell.angle_beta   90.00
_cell.angle_gamma   90.00
#
_symmetry.space_group_name_H-M   'P 1'
#
loop_
_entity.id
_entity.type
_entity.pdbx_description
1 polymer ?
#
loop_
_entity_poly.entity_id
_entity_poly.type
_entity_poly.pdbx_seq_one_letter_code
_entity_poly.pdbx_strand_id
1 'polypeptide(L)'
;AIRYPRGKAIQDKYYGILTELEIGKAELMLEGNEIAIIAAGNSVYPSLRAAYMLLRDGIRPYVINARFIKPLDKNLILSIAERTKNIVTVEENVLDGGFGSAILESLSEAGLIDVQVRRIGINNEFVEHGSQSILMAKFNLDESGIYKVCKTCIQSSSKNENKWVSTLKRGLTKTLTFKGL
;
A
#
# COMPACT_ATOMS: atom_id res chain seq x y z
N ALA A 1 19.91 12.84 0.93
CA ALA A 1 18.99 13.98 1.06
C ALA A 1 17.91 13.65 2.08
N ILE A 2 17.49 14.64 2.86
CA ILE A 2 16.40 14.54 3.84
C ILE A 2 15.25 15.43 3.37
N ARG A 3 14.05 14.89 3.28
CA ARG A 3 12.83 15.61 2.96
C ARG A 3 11.94 15.68 4.22
N TYR A 4 11.46 16.88 4.54
CA TYR A 4 10.54 17.08 5.64
C TYR A 4 9.47 18.14 5.28
N PRO A 5 8.25 18.05 5.84
CA PRO A 5 7.18 18.98 5.53
C PRO A 5 7.43 20.35 6.19
N ARG A 6 6.96 21.41 5.55
CA ARG A 6 6.89 22.75 6.16
C ARG A 6 5.63 22.82 7.03
N GLY A 7 5.77 22.82 8.34
CA GLY A 7 4.62 22.87 9.26
C GLY A 7 5.00 22.52 10.69
N LYS A 8 3.99 22.33 11.53
CA LYS A 8 4.19 21.83 12.90
C LYS A 8 4.48 20.34 12.85
N ALA A 9 5.48 19.87 13.58
CA ALA A 9 5.71 18.45 13.77
C ALA A 9 4.48 17.83 14.47
N ILE A 10 4.09 16.65 14.05
CA ILE A 10 3.06 15.90 14.75
C ILE A 10 3.68 15.43 16.07
N GLN A 11 3.23 16.04 17.19
CA GLN A 11 3.57 15.53 18.51
C GLN A 11 2.72 14.29 18.76
N ASP A 12 3.23 13.14 18.35
CA ASP A 12 2.52 11.90 18.58
C ASP A 12 3.15 11.14 19.75
N LYS A 13 2.28 10.49 20.55
CA LYS A 13 2.67 9.60 21.66
C LYS A 13 3.44 8.35 21.20
N TYR A 14 3.64 8.23 19.89
CA TYR A 14 4.36 7.11 19.24
C TYR A 14 5.88 7.29 19.16
N TYR A 15 6.44 8.36 19.75
CA TYR A 15 7.89 8.46 19.90
C TYR A 15 8.34 7.40 20.93
N GLY A 16 8.68 6.22 20.40
CA GLY A 16 9.44 5.24 21.15
C GLY A 16 10.82 5.79 21.52
N ILE A 17 11.63 4.99 22.16
CA ILE A 17 13.04 5.30 22.44
C ILE A 17 13.69 5.69 21.12
N LEU A 18 14.30 6.89 21.06
CA LEU A 18 15.07 7.34 19.90
C LEU A 18 16.24 6.37 19.71
N THR A 19 16.12 5.50 18.73
CA THR A 19 17.19 4.59 18.34
C THR A 19 17.86 5.11 17.08
N GLU A 20 19.13 4.77 16.90
CA GLU A 20 19.84 5.04 15.66
C GLU A 20 19.13 4.37 14.48
N LEU A 21 18.93 5.13 13.39
CA LEU A 21 18.26 4.61 12.20
C LEU A 21 19.27 3.89 11.31
N GLU A 22 19.05 2.62 11.07
CA GLU A 22 19.81 1.87 10.09
C GLU A 22 19.37 2.30 8.67
N ILE A 23 20.35 2.72 7.84
CA ILE A 23 20.11 3.17 6.48
C ILE A 23 19.47 2.04 5.65
N GLY A 24 18.38 2.38 4.96
CA GLY A 24 17.66 1.43 4.10
C GLY A 24 16.76 0.46 4.85
N LYS A 25 16.50 0.67 6.15
CA LYS A 25 15.55 -0.12 6.93
C LYS A 25 14.23 0.62 7.12
N ALA A 26 13.17 -0.05 6.75
CA ALA A 26 11.81 0.38 7.02
C ALA A 26 11.37 -0.05 8.43
N GLU A 27 10.27 0.52 8.91
CA GLU A 27 9.68 0.20 10.20
C GLU A 27 8.29 -0.42 10.02
N LEU A 28 8.10 -1.60 10.58
CA LEU A 28 6.78 -2.22 10.69
C LEU A 28 6.03 -1.59 11.86
N MET A 29 5.06 -0.73 11.57
CA MET A 29 4.26 0.00 12.57
C MET A 29 3.03 -0.77 13.04
N LEU A 30 2.46 -1.60 12.17
CA LEU A 30 1.30 -2.45 12.46
C LEU A 30 1.42 -3.76 11.70
N GLU A 31 1.21 -4.86 12.41
CA GLU A 31 1.21 -6.20 11.83
C GLU A 31 -0.20 -6.61 11.39
N GLY A 32 -0.29 -7.26 10.22
CA GLY A 32 -1.54 -7.68 9.62
C GLY A 32 -1.39 -8.91 8.74
N ASN A 33 -2.35 -9.17 7.83
CA ASN A 33 -2.28 -10.31 6.91
C ASN A 33 -3.05 -10.16 5.60
N GLU A 34 -3.89 -9.12 5.43
CA GLU A 34 -4.80 -9.02 4.27
C GLU A 34 -4.35 -8.01 3.22
N ILE A 35 -3.74 -6.92 3.65
CA ILE A 35 -3.26 -5.83 2.80
C ILE A 35 -2.09 -5.14 3.46
N ALA A 36 -1.14 -4.63 2.68
CA ALA A 36 -0.05 -3.82 3.17
C ALA A 36 -0.18 -2.38 2.73
N ILE A 37 -0.15 -1.44 3.67
CA ILE A 37 -0.06 0.00 3.42
C ILE A 37 1.40 0.40 3.64
N ILE A 38 2.07 0.80 2.58
CA ILE A 38 3.48 1.20 2.62
C ILE A 38 3.55 2.70 2.37
N ALA A 39 3.88 3.45 3.40
CA ALA A 39 3.83 4.91 3.38
C ALA A 39 5.19 5.56 3.54
N ALA A 40 5.39 6.69 2.87
CA ALA A 40 6.60 7.49 2.95
C ALA A 40 6.33 8.87 3.53
N GLY A 41 7.16 9.31 4.47
CA GLY A 41 7.14 10.65 5.04
C GLY A 41 5.84 10.98 5.77
N ASN A 42 5.22 12.11 5.43
CA ASN A 42 4.04 12.63 6.12
C ASN A 42 2.78 11.75 5.94
N SER A 43 2.78 10.87 4.94
CA SER A 43 1.67 9.94 4.67
C SER A 43 1.57 8.79 5.68
N VAL A 44 2.58 8.59 6.54
CA VAL A 44 2.64 7.47 7.50
C VAL A 44 1.51 7.53 8.52
N TYR A 45 1.29 8.68 9.16
CA TYR A 45 0.24 8.80 10.19
C TYR A 45 -1.18 8.72 9.63
N PRO A 46 -1.53 9.37 8.49
CA PRO A 46 -2.81 9.12 7.83
C PRO A 46 -3.01 7.64 7.50
N SER A 47 -1.96 6.94 7.06
CA SER A 47 -2.00 5.50 6.78
C SER A 47 -2.29 4.68 8.04
N LEU A 48 -1.66 5.01 9.15
CA LEU A 48 -1.92 4.34 10.43
C LEU A 48 -3.36 4.56 10.91
N ARG A 49 -3.89 5.79 10.78
CA ARG A 49 -5.29 6.09 11.11
C ARG A 49 -6.26 5.33 10.19
N ALA A 50 -5.98 5.26 8.89
CA ALA A 50 -6.75 4.47 7.94
C ALA A 50 -6.73 2.97 8.30
N ALA A 51 -5.60 2.46 8.75
CA ALA A 51 -5.47 1.08 9.23
C ALA A 51 -6.35 0.80 10.44
N TYR A 52 -6.44 1.73 11.40
CA TYR A 52 -7.36 1.58 12.53
C TYR A 52 -8.85 1.58 12.09
N MET A 53 -9.20 2.31 11.02
CA MET A 53 -10.55 2.22 10.44
C MET A 53 -10.79 0.84 9.82
N LEU A 54 -9.82 0.30 9.11
CA LEU A 54 -9.88 -1.07 8.53
C LEU A 54 -10.04 -2.14 9.61
N LEU A 55 -9.29 -2.02 10.72
CA LEU A 55 -9.42 -2.94 11.86
C LEU A 55 -10.83 -2.97 12.46
N ARG A 56 -11.52 -1.83 12.52
CA ARG A 56 -12.92 -1.77 12.97
C ARG A 56 -13.87 -2.51 12.03
N ASP A 57 -13.51 -2.61 10.75
CA ASP A 57 -14.25 -3.40 9.76
C ASP A 57 -13.82 -4.88 9.73
N GLY A 58 -12.95 -5.32 10.64
CA GLY A 58 -12.44 -6.69 10.70
C GLY A 58 -11.31 -6.99 9.73
N ILE A 59 -10.79 -5.99 9.01
CA ILE A 59 -9.67 -6.13 8.06
C ILE A 59 -8.35 -5.87 8.80
N ARG A 60 -7.37 -6.73 8.64
CA ARG A 60 -6.06 -6.65 9.33
C ARG A 60 -4.94 -6.19 8.40
N PRO A 61 -4.70 -4.86 8.29
CA PRO A 61 -3.65 -4.34 7.43
C PRO A 61 -2.26 -4.39 8.09
N TYR A 62 -1.22 -4.60 7.30
CA TYR A 62 0.13 -4.14 7.64
C TYR A 62 0.22 -2.63 7.44
N VAL A 63 0.97 -1.92 8.28
CA VAL A 63 1.42 -0.54 8.04
C VAL A 63 2.93 -0.49 8.15
N ILE A 64 3.57 -0.03 7.09
CA ILE A 64 5.01 0.07 6.97
C ILE A 64 5.37 1.54 6.75
N ASN A 65 6.18 2.09 7.63
CA ASN A 65 6.89 3.35 7.42
C ASN A 65 8.16 3.05 6.62
N ALA A 66 8.20 3.46 5.37
CA ALA A 66 9.32 3.18 4.49
C ALA A 66 10.63 3.82 4.96
N ARG A 67 10.57 4.94 5.72
CA ARG A 67 11.70 5.75 6.21
C ARG A 67 12.64 6.20 5.09
N PHE A 68 13.12 5.27 4.27
CA PHE A 68 14.04 5.49 3.17
C PHE A 68 13.39 5.17 1.82
N ILE A 69 13.45 6.13 0.91
CA ILE A 69 13.03 5.94 -0.48
C ILE A 69 14.18 5.26 -1.27
N LYS A 70 15.42 5.63 -0.93
CA LYS A 70 16.63 5.06 -1.53
C LYS A 70 17.77 5.06 -0.50
N PRO A 71 18.34 3.92 -0.14
CA PRO A 71 17.92 2.57 -0.56
C PRO A 71 16.59 2.15 0.07
N LEU A 72 15.80 1.33 -0.66
CA LEU A 72 14.53 0.77 -0.20
C LEU A 72 14.77 -0.52 0.58
N ASP A 73 14.01 -0.76 1.64
CA ASP A 73 14.03 -2.05 2.35
C ASP A 73 13.27 -3.13 1.55
N LYS A 74 13.92 -3.61 0.47
CA LYS A 74 13.35 -4.63 -0.41
C LYS A 74 12.99 -5.90 0.36
N ASN A 75 13.81 -6.31 1.34
CA ASN A 75 13.61 -7.56 2.08
C ASN A 75 12.28 -7.56 2.83
N LEU A 76 12.00 -6.50 3.61
CA LEU A 76 10.74 -6.38 4.33
C LEU A 76 9.55 -6.27 3.37
N ILE A 77 9.65 -5.42 2.37
CA ILE A 77 8.57 -5.14 1.42
C ILE A 77 8.19 -6.39 0.63
N LEU A 78 9.17 -7.10 0.07
CA LEU A 78 8.92 -8.31 -0.72
C LEU A 78 8.34 -9.43 0.14
N SER A 79 8.85 -9.64 1.36
CA SER A 79 8.33 -10.66 2.27
C SER A 79 6.85 -10.42 2.65
N ILE A 80 6.45 -9.17 2.80
CA ILE A 80 5.06 -8.82 3.10
C ILE A 80 4.20 -8.90 1.83
N ALA A 81 4.73 -8.52 0.68
CA ALA A 81 4.06 -8.63 -0.61
C ALA A 81 3.67 -10.08 -0.93
N GLU A 82 4.57 -11.02 -0.69
CA GLU A 82 4.32 -12.46 -0.87
C GLU A 82 3.14 -12.97 -0.02
N ARG A 83 3.00 -12.43 1.19
CA ARG A 83 1.97 -12.86 2.14
C ARG A 83 0.60 -12.26 1.84
N THR A 84 0.55 -10.94 1.56
CA THR A 84 -0.72 -10.21 1.45
C THR A 84 -1.28 -10.18 0.04
N LYS A 85 -0.42 -10.26 -0.98
CA LYS A 85 -0.77 -10.08 -2.41
C LYS A 85 -1.46 -8.75 -2.74
N ASN A 86 -1.73 -7.91 -1.75
CA ASN A 86 -2.38 -6.61 -1.87
C ASN A 86 -1.51 -5.53 -1.24
N ILE A 87 -1.10 -4.55 -2.02
CA ILE A 87 -0.28 -3.42 -1.57
C ILE A 87 -0.96 -2.11 -1.94
N VAL A 88 -0.95 -1.17 -1.00
CA VAL A 88 -1.26 0.24 -1.24
C VAL A 88 -0.03 1.06 -0.87
N THR A 89 0.56 1.77 -1.83
CA THR A 89 1.64 2.73 -1.56
C THR A 89 1.07 4.12 -1.38
N VAL A 90 1.63 4.89 -0.44
CA VAL A 90 1.15 6.25 -0.11
C VAL A 90 2.32 7.21 -0.06
N GLU A 91 2.30 8.22 -0.94
CA GLU A 91 3.37 9.21 -1.07
C GLU A 91 2.84 10.60 -1.42
N GLU A 92 3.47 11.66 -0.92
CA GLU A 92 3.17 13.06 -1.30
C GLU A 92 3.94 13.51 -2.57
N ASN A 93 4.32 12.59 -3.42
CA ASN A 93 5.03 12.83 -4.67
C ASN A 93 4.15 12.57 -5.88
N VAL A 94 4.67 12.95 -7.06
CA VAL A 94 4.14 12.52 -8.34
C VAL A 94 4.29 11.00 -8.45
N LEU A 95 3.23 10.33 -8.89
CA LEU A 95 3.20 8.87 -9.01
C LEU A 95 4.20 8.33 -10.03
N ASP A 96 4.43 9.08 -11.13
CA ASP A 96 5.34 8.68 -12.19
C ASP A 96 6.80 8.83 -11.74
N GLY A 97 7.53 7.71 -11.67
CA GLY A 97 8.90 7.66 -11.14
C GLY A 97 9.01 7.90 -9.63
N GLY A 98 7.87 7.93 -8.89
CA GLY A 98 7.83 8.12 -7.45
C GLY A 98 8.17 6.87 -6.65
N PHE A 99 7.92 6.95 -5.35
CA PHE A 99 8.16 5.86 -4.40
C PHE A 99 7.40 4.57 -4.75
N GLY A 100 6.12 4.69 -5.12
CA GLY A 100 5.32 3.54 -5.56
C GLY A 100 5.84 2.89 -6.84
N SER A 101 6.48 3.66 -7.74
CA SER A 101 7.16 3.10 -8.93
C SER A 101 8.36 2.25 -8.53
N ALA A 102 9.18 2.69 -7.57
CA ALA A 102 10.32 1.91 -7.07
C ALA A 102 9.88 0.59 -6.42
N ILE A 103 8.71 0.57 -5.76
CA ILE A 103 8.12 -0.67 -5.23
C ILE A 103 7.70 -1.59 -6.37
N LEU A 104 7.02 -1.09 -7.41
CA LEU A 104 6.62 -1.88 -8.58
C LEU A 104 7.83 -2.50 -9.30
N GLU A 105 8.90 -1.72 -9.49
CA GLU A 105 10.16 -2.21 -10.05
C GLU A 105 10.73 -3.35 -9.20
N SER A 106 10.77 -3.18 -7.87
CA SER A 106 11.29 -4.19 -6.95
C SER A 106 10.47 -5.49 -6.96
N LEU A 107 9.14 -5.40 -7.06
CA LEU A 107 8.26 -6.55 -7.19
C LEU A 107 8.49 -7.27 -8.53
N SER A 108 8.63 -6.52 -9.61
CA SER A 108 8.91 -7.06 -10.95
C SER A 108 10.25 -7.77 -11.00
N GLU A 109 11.33 -7.16 -10.46
CA GLU A 109 12.66 -7.77 -10.35
C GLU A 109 12.64 -9.07 -9.55
N ALA A 110 11.81 -9.17 -8.51
CA ALA A 110 11.63 -10.36 -7.69
C ALA A 110 10.67 -11.41 -8.30
N GLY A 111 10.07 -11.14 -9.47
CA GLY A 111 9.12 -12.03 -10.11
C GLY A 111 7.75 -12.12 -9.42
N LEU A 112 7.41 -11.19 -8.54
CA LEU A 112 6.14 -11.13 -7.82
C LEU A 112 5.04 -10.47 -8.68
N ILE A 113 4.65 -11.13 -9.76
CA ILE A 113 3.71 -10.61 -10.77
C ILE A 113 2.24 -10.73 -10.35
N ASP A 114 1.94 -11.50 -9.33
CA ASP A 114 0.59 -11.76 -8.81
C ASP A 114 0.21 -10.82 -7.66
N VAL A 115 1.04 -9.84 -7.35
CA VAL A 115 0.79 -8.81 -6.33
C VAL A 115 0.01 -7.66 -6.94
N GLN A 116 -1.16 -7.38 -6.38
CA GLN A 116 -1.94 -6.20 -6.75
C GLN A 116 -1.42 -4.97 -6.02
N VAL A 117 -1.00 -3.96 -6.78
CA VAL A 117 -0.51 -2.68 -6.22
C VAL A 117 -1.47 -1.55 -6.60
N ARG A 118 -1.87 -0.76 -5.60
CA ARG A 118 -2.53 0.53 -5.77
C ARG A 118 -1.61 1.63 -5.25
N ARG A 119 -1.45 2.69 -6.03
CA ARG A 119 -0.60 3.82 -5.65
C ARG A 119 -1.48 5.02 -5.33
N ILE A 120 -1.25 5.63 -4.19
CA ILE A 120 -1.85 6.91 -3.78
C ILE A 120 -0.75 7.95 -3.78
N GLY A 121 -0.95 9.01 -4.54
CA GLY A 121 -0.01 10.11 -4.70
C GLY A 121 -0.59 11.17 -5.60
N ILE A 122 0.23 12.11 -6.01
CA ILE A 122 -0.17 13.19 -6.91
C ILE A 122 -0.03 12.69 -8.36
N ASN A 123 -1.07 12.87 -9.17
CA ASN A 123 -0.97 12.64 -10.60
C ASN A 123 0.01 13.65 -11.22
N ASN A 124 0.37 13.43 -12.50
CA ASN A 124 1.27 14.34 -13.21
C ASN A 124 0.56 15.67 -13.53
N GLU A 125 0.26 16.45 -12.49
CA GLU A 125 -0.46 17.72 -12.55
C GLU A 125 0.09 18.72 -11.54
N PHE A 126 -0.07 20.02 -11.82
CA PHE A 126 0.26 21.07 -10.88
C PHE A 126 -0.79 21.13 -9.76
N VAL A 127 -0.33 21.05 -8.52
CA VAL A 127 -1.18 21.19 -7.34
C VAL A 127 -1.45 22.68 -7.11
N GLU A 128 -2.72 23.07 -7.08
CA GLU A 128 -3.17 24.44 -6.79
C GLU A 128 -2.87 24.85 -5.35
N HIS A 129 -2.97 26.16 -5.07
CA HIS A 129 -2.86 26.66 -3.71
C HIS A 129 -4.08 26.26 -2.88
N GLY A 130 -3.82 25.76 -1.66
CA GLY A 130 -4.87 25.38 -0.72
C GLY A 130 -4.31 24.99 0.64
N SER A 131 -5.17 24.83 1.63
CA SER A 131 -4.74 24.28 2.91
C SER A 131 -4.30 22.83 2.74
N GLN A 132 -3.29 22.41 3.51
CA GLN A 132 -2.75 21.06 3.44
C GLN A 132 -3.87 20.00 3.59
N SER A 133 -4.80 20.19 4.51
CA SER A 133 -5.91 19.25 4.74
C SER A 133 -6.82 19.10 3.53
N ILE A 134 -7.16 20.19 2.84
CA ILE A 134 -7.97 20.16 1.63
C ILE A 134 -7.24 19.42 0.50
N LEU A 135 -5.95 19.72 0.32
CA LEU A 135 -5.15 19.09 -0.72
C LEU A 135 -4.93 17.60 -0.44
N MET A 136 -4.66 17.21 0.81
CA MET A 136 -4.55 15.81 1.20
C MET A 136 -5.84 15.04 0.89
N ALA A 137 -7.01 15.59 1.24
CA ALA A 137 -8.30 14.99 0.94
C ALA A 137 -8.55 14.88 -0.58
N LYS A 138 -8.20 15.93 -1.36
CA LYS A 138 -8.35 15.95 -2.82
C LYS A 138 -7.60 14.79 -3.50
N PHE A 139 -6.39 14.48 -3.02
CA PHE A 139 -5.55 13.41 -3.57
C PHE A 139 -5.69 12.06 -2.85
N ASN A 140 -6.68 11.89 -1.98
CA ASN A 140 -6.90 10.67 -1.17
C ASN A 140 -5.69 10.33 -0.26
N LEU A 141 -4.93 11.32 0.14
CA LEU A 141 -3.77 11.21 1.03
C LEU A 141 -4.15 11.35 2.52
N ASP A 142 -5.41 11.66 2.82
CA ASP A 142 -5.98 11.63 4.16
C ASP A 142 -6.40 10.21 4.56
N GLU A 143 -6.70 10.00 5.83
CA GLU A 143 -7.11 8.69 6.36
C GLU A 143 -8.34 8.12 5.67
N SER A 144 -9.32 8.96 5.31
CA SER A 144 -10.54 8.53 4.65
C SER A 144 -10.30 8.08 3.22
N GLY A 145 -9.45 8.77 2.48
CA GLY A 145 -9.05 8.42 1.11
C GLY A 145 -8.27 7.11 1.08
N ILE A 146 -7.25 6.98 1.93
CA ILE A 146 -6.44 5.76 2.06
C ILE A 146 -7.32 4.56 2.41
N TYR A 147 -8.22 4.70 3.40
CA TYR A 147 -9.16 3.65 3.79
C TYR A 147 -10.03 3.19 2.60
N LYS A 148 -10.61 4.12 1.83
CA LYS A 148 -11.45 3.79 0.66
C LYS A 148 -10.67 3.02 -0.41
N VAL A 149 -9.43 3.44 -0.69
CA VAL A 149 -8.57 2.76 -1.67
C VAL A 149 -8.24 1.34 -1.21
N CYS A 150 -7.91 1.14 0.07
CA CYS A 150 -7.67 -0.18 0.63
C CYS A 150 -8.89 -1.10 0.52
N LYS A 151 -10.08 -0.62 0.86
CA LYS A 151 -11.34 -1.38 0.71
C LYS A 151 -11.56 -1.81 -0.74
N THR A 152 -11.35 -0.90 -1.69
CA THR A 152 -11.50 -1.20 -3.13
C THR A 152 -10.46 -2.21 -3.59
N CYS A 153 -9.23 -2.14 -3.10
CA CYS A 153 -8.15 -3.07 -3.42
C CYS A 153 -8.55 -4.51 -3.03
N ILE A 154 -8.97 -4.72 -1.79
CA ILE A 154 -9.39 -6.03 -1.28
C ILE A 154 -10.60 -6.59 -2.05
N GLN A 155 -11.61 -5.74 -2.31
CA GLN A 155 -12.80 -6.17 -3.05
C GLN A 155 -12.49 -6.59 -4.49
N SER A 156 -11.53 -5.94 -5.15
CA SER A 156 -11.11 -6.31 -6.50
C SER A 156 -10.35 -7.64 -6.53
N SER A 157 -9.53 -7.93 -5.53
CA SER A 157 -8.84 -9.22 -5.39
C SER A 157 -9.81 -10.38 -5.22
N SER A 158 -10.78 -10.24 -4.32
CA SER A 158 -11.81 -11.26 -4.08
C SER A 158 -12.67 -11.57 -5.32
N LYS A 159 -12.96 -10.55 -6.14
CA LYS A 159 -13.70 -10.74 -7.40
C LYS A 159 -12.87 -11.50 -8.44
N ASN A 160 -11.57 -11.23 -8.53
CA ASN A 160 -10.69 -11.92 -9.46
C ASN A 160 -10.54 -13.39 -9.09
N GLU A 161 -10.34 -13.73 -7.82
CA GLU A 161 -10.29 -15.11 -7.34
C GLU A 161 -11.56 -15.87 -7.66
N ASN A 162 -12.74 -15.30 -7.39
CA ASN A 162 -14.03 -15.92 -7.69
C ASN A 162 -14.23 -16.15 -9.20
N LYS A 163 -13.77 -15.23 -10.05
CA LYS A 163 -13.82 -15.39 -11.50
C LYS A 163 -12.94 -16.53 -11.97
N TRP A 164 -11.71 -16.66 -11.45
CA TRP A 164 -10.82 -17.77 -11.76
C TRP A 164 -11.40 -19.13 -11.35
N VAL A 165 -11.90 -19.25 -10.12
CA VAL A 165 -12.53 -20.45 -9.60
C VAL A 165 -13.75 -20.86 -10.46
N SER A 166 -14.56 -19.91 -10.87
CA SER A 166 -15.73 -20.17 -11.72
C SER A 166 -15.34 -20.62 -13.15
N THR A 167 -14.22 -20.09 -13.67
CA THR A 167 -13.69 -20.47 -14.99
C THR A 167 -13.10 -21.88 -14.96
N LEU A 168 -12.34 -22.22 -13.92
CA LEU A 168 -11.81 -23.57 -13.71
C LEU A 168 -12.92 -24.61 -13.57
N LYS A 169 -13.96 -24.33 -12.78
CA LYS A 169 -15.12 -25.21 -12.65
C LYS A 169 -15.82 -25.45 -13.99
N ARG A 170 -15.99 -24.42 -14.83
CA ARG A 170 -16.58 -24.58 -16.18
C ARG A 170 -15.68 -25.36 -17.14
N GLY A 171 -14.35 -25.22 -17.02
CA GLY A 171 -13.39 -26.00 -17.81
C GLY A 171 -13.44 -27.49 -17.46
N LEU A 172 -13.45 -27.82 -16.17
CA LEU A 172 -13.52 -29.22 -15.68
C LEU A 172 -14.82 -29.91 -16.09
N THR A 173 -15.97 -29.23 -16.07
CA THR A 173 -17.26 -29.79 -16.50
C THR A 173 -17.28 -30.09 -17.99
N LYS A 174 -16.63 -29.26 -18.83
CA LYS A 174 -16.51 -29.52 -20.29
C LYS A 174 -15.62 -30.75 -20.60
N THR A 175 -14.57 -30.98 -19.81
CA THR A 175 -13.64 -32.09 -20.03
C THR A 175 -14.24 -33.43 -19.63
N LEU A 176 -15.13 -33.43 -18.64
CA LEU A 176 -15.84 -34.67 -18.20
C LEU A 176 -16.96 -35.08 -19.13
N THR A 177 -17.58 -34.17 -19.89
CA THR A 177 -18.61 -34.48 -20.89
C THR A 177 -18.03 -35.00 -22.22
N PHE A 178 -16.73 -34.87 -22.47
CA PHE A 178 -16.06 -35.36 -23.68
C PHE A 178 -15.49 -36.79 -23.54
N LYS A 179 -15.57 -37.43 -22.37
CA LYS A 179 -15.12 -38.82 -22.12
C LYS A 179 -16.24 -39.83 -22.03
N GLY A 180 -17.42 -39.49 -22.50
CA GLY A 180 -18.60 -40.37 -22.53
C GLY A 180 -19.17 -40.56 -23.95
N LEU A 181 -18.32 -40.98 -24.91
CA LEU A 181 -18.70 -41.56 -26.22
C LEU A 181 -17.80 -42.74 -26.51
#